data_8741603a7c3cfc12193fa330c1396153
#
_entry.id   8741603a7c3cfc12193fa330c1396153
#
_cell.length_a   1.000
_cell.length_b   1.000
_cell.length_c   1.000
_cell.angle_alpha   90.00
_cell.angle_beta   90.00
_cell.angle_gamma   90.00
#
_symmetry.space_group_name_H-M   'P 1'
#
loop_
_entity.id
_entity.type
_entity.pdbx_description
1 polymer ?
#
loop_
_entity_poly.entity_id
_entity_poly.type
_entity_poly.pdbx_seq_one_letter_code
_entity_poly.pdbx_strand_id
1 'polypeptide(L)'
;TGIASGNLSMWNKGFTVPNSVGRDVVNLTQSAFQRHHVPVEVVAVVNDTVGTLMTSGYSFPDTQMGIIFGTGTNAAYWEHLDNVGKWAGDRRGEMVVNLEWGAFDNATRVLPYTMHDNKLNRKSSNHGLQVYEKMISGLFLGEVARNAILYLVDMRLLFAGRSSEILNKSYTFDTAYMSEIVADNSSELSTVQTVLESTLDVPPTTLQDRQVVQHVCNMIGTRGVRLSAAAMSAVLLSRPELLDSSVSVGIDGSMYQFYPNFEQDLYKVSRLFLGDDFVDNRLKLHLAKDGSGVGAAIVAMTVEHDRAAKQ
;
A
#
# COMPACT_ATOMS: atom_id res chain seq x y z
N THR A 1 0.44 -28.63 0.67
CA THR A 1 -0.26 -27.73 1.61
C THR A 1 -1.35 -27.02 0.82
N GLY A 2 -2.60 -27.20 1.22
CA GLY A 2 -3.74 -26.55 0.57
C GLY A 2 -3.88 -25.09 1.03
N ILE A 3 -4.78 -24.34 0.39
CA ILE A 3 -5.09 -22.95 0.73
C ILE A 3 -5.78 -22.78 2.10
N ALA A 4 -6.19 -23.88 2.74
CA ALA A 4 -6.81 -23.92 4.07
C ALA A 4 -5.78 -24.17 5.20
N SER A 5 -4.53 -23.76 5.01
CA SER A 5 -3.47 -23.89 6.03
C SER A 5 -2.42 -22.80 5.82
N GLY A 6 -1.99 -22.15 6.88
CA GLY A 6 -0.95 -21.12 6.83
C GLY A 6 -0.30 -20.87 8.18
N ASN A 7 1.00 -21.12 8.29
CA ASN A 7 1.76 -20.81 9.49
C ASN A 7 2.16 -19.34 9.54
N LEU A 8 1.84 -18.66 10.65
CA LEU A 8 2.24 -17.28 10.86
C LEU A 8 3.76 -17.19 11.01
N SER A 9 4.41 -16.47 10.12
CA SER A 9 5.87 -16.27 10.17
C SER A 9 6.27 -15.15 11.14
N MET A 10 5.56 -14.03 11.11
CA MET A 10 5.78 -12.89 12.01
C MET A 10 4.54 -11.99 12.06
N TRP A 11 4.43 -11.19 13.11
CA TRP A 11 3.51 -10.07 13.18
C TRP A 11 4.14 -8.81 12.58
N ASN A 12 3.31 -7.98 11.96
CA ASN A 12 3.70 -6.70 11.37
C ASN A 12 2.84 -5.56 11.93
N LYS A 13 3.23 -4.32 11.66
CA LYS A 13 2.47 -3.09 12.00
C LYS A 13 2.09 -2.96 13.48
N GLY A 14 2.93 -3.48 14.39
CA GLY A 14 2.72 -3.35 15.84
C GLY A 14 1.75 -4.34 16.47
N PHE A 15 1.20 -5.28 15.69
CA PHE A 15 0.44 -6.39 16.27
C PHE A 15 1.33 -7.33 17.06
N THR A 16 0.82 -7.84 18.18
CA THR A 16 1.48 -8.89 18.97
C THR A 16 0.40 -9.78 19.57
N VAL A 17 0.38 -11.04 19.15
CA VAL A 17 -0.47 -12.07 19.74
C VAL A 17 0.46 -13.16 20.27
N PRO A 18 0.53 -13.34 21.59
CA PRO A 18 1.40 -14.34 22.21
C PRO A 18 1.13 -15.75 21.66
N ASN A 19 2.21 -16.52 21.46
CA ASN A 19 2.16 -17.93 21.07
C ASN A 19 1.47 -18.23 19.71
N SER A 20 1.36 -17.26 18.79
CA SER A 20 0.76 -17.46 17.48
C SER A 20 1.80 -17.67 16.37
N VAL A 21 3.01 -17.09 16.52
CA VAL A 21 4.09 -17.23 15.54
C VAL A 21 4.51 -18.71 15.43
N GLY A 22 4.67 -19.21 14.20
CA GLY A 22 4.97 -20.60 13.89
C GLY A 22 3.75 -21.55 13.91
N ARG A 23 2.56 -21.03 14.27
CA ARG A 23 1.33 -21.83 14.30
C ARG A 23 0.44 -21.54 13.10
N ASP A 24 -0.36 -22.55 12.75
CA ASP A 24 -1.36 -22.42 11.68
C ASP A 24 -2.52 -21.53 12.13
N VAL A 25 -2.71 -20.41 11.42
CA VAL A 25 -3.75 -19.41 11.73
C VAL A 25 -5.16 -19.95 11.50
N VAL A 26 -5.33 -20.88 10.56
CA VAL A 26 -6.63 -21.54 10.31
C VAL A 26 -7.04 -22.35 11.53
N ASN A 27 -6.15 -23.19 12.04
CA ASN A 27 -6.40 -24.02 13.22
C ASN A 27 -6.67 -23.17 14.46
N LEU A 28 -5.93 -22.05 14.64
CA LEU A 28 -6.16 -21.12 15.74
C LEU A 28 -7.54 -20.49 15.67
N THR A 29 -7.93 -19.99 14.48
CA THR A 29 -9.22 -19.33 14.25
C THR A 29 -10.37 -20.32 14.35
N GLN A 30 -10.26 -21.50 13.73
CA GLN A 30 -11.28 -22.54 13.79
C GLN A 30 -11.52 -23.03 15.23
N SER A 31 -10.45 -23.21 16.01
CA SER A 31 -10.56 -23.55 17.42
C SER A 31 -11.26 -22.45 18.24
N ALA A 32 -11.06 -21.18 17.90
CA ALA A 32 -11.77 -20.08 18.54
C ALA A 32 -13.26 -20.11 18.18
N PHE A 33 -13.64 -20.29 16.92
CA PHE A 33 -15.02 -20.43 16.51
C PHE A 33 -15.74 -21.56 17.24
N GLN A 34 -15.08 -22.73 17.34
CA GLN A 34 -15.63 -23.88 18.06
C GLN A 34 -15.87 -23.58 19.54
N ARG A 35 -14.89 -22.94 20.23
CA ARG A 35 -15.05 -22.55 21.66
C ARG A 35 -16.18 -21.54 21.88
N HIS A 36 -16.45 -20.68 20.91
CA HIS A 36 -17.52 -19.69 20.99
C HIS A 36 -18.82 -20.14 20.33
N HIS A 37 -18.92 -21.41 19.92
CA HIS A 37 -20.10 -22.00 19.26
C HIS A 37 -20.52 -21.21 18.00
N VAL A 38 -19.55 -20.65 17.27
CA VAL A 38 -19.78 -19.97 15.98
C VAL A 38 -19.75 -21.03 14.87
N PRO A 39 -20.86 -21.25 14.13
CA PRO A 39 -20.95 -22.29 13.10
C PRO A 39 -20.32 -21.84 11.78
N VAL A 40 -19.02 -21.59 11.79
CA VAL A 40 -18.23 -21.14 10.62
C VAL A 40 -17.06 -22.10 10.40
N GLU A 41 -16.84 -22.48 9.16
CA GLU A 41 -15.66 -23.21 8.70
C GLU A 41 -14.72 -22.26 7.95
N VAL A 42 -13.44 -22.27 8.29
CA VAL A 42 -12.40 -21.56 7.56
C VAL A 42 -11.92 -22.45 6.42
N VAL A 43 -12.32 -22.12 5.19
CA VAL A 43 -12.03 -22.96 4.00
C VAL A 43 -10.78 -22.52 3.24
N ALA A 44 -10.31 -21.29 3.44
CA ALA A 44 -9.12 -20.74 2.81
C ALA A 44 -8.51 -19.61 3.63
N VAL A 45 -7.21 -19.39 3.44
CA VAL A 45 -6.49 -18.17 3.83
C VAL A 45 -5.94 -17.54 2.57
N VAL A 46 -6.26 -16.28 2.36
CA VAL A 46 -5.78 -15.49 1.21
C VAL A 46 -5.20 -14.17 1.70
N ASN A 47 -4.18 -13.68 1.00
CA ASN A 47 -3.67 -12.34 1.21
C ASN A 47 -4.70 -11.31 0.67
N ASP A 48 -4.76 -10.11 1.26
CA ASP A 48 -5.67 -9.04 0.86
C ASP A 48 -5.50 -8.60 -0.61
N THR A 49 -4.25 -8.58 -1.11
CA THR A 49 -3.97 -8.29 -2.53
C THR A 49 -4.46 -9.39 -3.48
N VAL A 50 -4.42 -10.64 -3.04
CA VAL A 50 -5.02 -11.76 -3.80
C VAL A 50 -6.54 -11.58 -3.83
N GLY A 51 -7.15 -11.20 -2.70
CA GLY A 51 -8.56 -10.85 -2.65
C GLY A 51 -8.92 -9.72 -3.62
N THR A 52 -8.14 -8.64 -3.64
CA THR A 52 -8.30 -7.52 -4.58
C THR A 52 -8.18 -7.97 -6.04
N LEU A 53 -7.21 -8.83 -6.36
CA LEU A 53 -7.05 -9.41 -7.70
C LEU A 53 -8.27 -10.23 -8.10
N MET A 54 -8.80 -11.09 -7.22
CA MET A 54 -9.98 -11.92 -7.48
C MET A 54 -11.24 -11.07 -7.66
N THR A 55 -11.44 -10.06 -6.82
CA THR A 55 -12.58 -9.14 -6.91
C THR A 55 -12.58 -8.38 -8.24
N SER A 56 -11.42 -7.85 -8.61
CA SER A 56 -11.26 -7.13 -9.87
C SER A 56 -11.43 -8.07 -11.08
N GLY A 57 -10.84 -9.27 -11.03
CA GLY A 57 -10.95 -10.29 -12.09
C GLY A 57 -12.38 -10.80 -12.32
N TYR A 58 -13.19 -10.81 -11.27
CA TYR A 58 -14.62 -11.15 -11.40
C TYR A 58 -15.39 -10.11 -12.23
N SER A 59 -15.05 -8.84 -12.07
CA SER A 59 -15.69 -7.73 -12.79
C SER A 59 -15.04 -7.42 -14.14
N PHE A 60 -13.73 -7.60 -14.23
CA PHE A 60 -12.89 -7.30 -15.39
C PHE A 60 -11.99 -8.51 -15.70
N PRO A 61 -12.39 -9.38 -16.64
CA PRO A 61 -11.70 -10.64 -16.90
C PRO A 61 -10.23 -10.49 -17.38
N ASP A 62 -9.85 -9.30 -17.87
CA ASP A 62 -8.49 -8.93 -18.26
C ASP A 62 -7.61 -8.45 -17.08
N THR A 63 -8.07 -8.65 -15.83
CA THR A 63 -7.31 -8.27 -14.64
C THR A 63 -6.09 -9.16 -14.45
N GLN A 64 -4.91 -8.54 -14.43
CA GLN A 64 -3.63 -9.23 -14.29
C GLN A 64 -2.96 -8.97 -12.93
N MET A 65 -3.36 -7.92 -12.21
CA MET A 65 -2.73 -7.51 -10.97
C MET A 65 -3.75 -6.95 -9.98
N GLY A 66 -3.55 -7.24 -8.70
CA GLY A 66 -4.25 -6.63 -7.57
C GLY A 66 -3.26 -5.91 -6.67
N ILE A 67 -3.54 -4.66 -6.30
CA ILE A 67 -2.64 -3.80 -5.52
C ILE A 67 -3.39 -3.21 -4.33
N ILE A 68 -2.70 -3.09 -3.20
CA ILE A 68 -3.13 -2.29 -2.05
C ILE A 68 -2.24 -1.06 -1.93
N PHE A 69 -2.84 0.14 -2.01
CA PHE A 69 -2.24 1.41 -1.62
C PHE A 69 -3.06 2.02 -0.48
N GLY A 70 -2.83 1.53 0.72
CA GLY A 70 -3.57 1.89 1.92
C GLY A 70 -2.66 2.20 3.11
N THR A 71 -3.05 1.74 4.28
CA THR A 71 -2.23 1.77 5.51
C THR A 71 -0.86 1.14 5.29
N GLY A 72 -0.83 0.03 4.56
CA GLY A 72 0.36 -0.60 4.01
C GLY A 72 0.29 -0.68 2.49
N THR A 73 1.23 -1.41 1.90
CA THR A 73 1.25 -1.66 0.46
C THR A 73 1.72 -3.07 0.15
N ASN A 74 1.02 -3.70 -0.79
CA ASN A 74 1.41 -4.98 -1.34
C ASN A 74 0.77 -5.16 -2.72
N ALA A 75 1.19 -6.18 -3.47
CA ALA A 75 0.56 -6.58 -4.72
C ALA A 75 0.60 -8.09 -4.93
N ALA A 76 -0.35 -8.55 -5.74
CA ALA A 76 -0.39 -9.90 -6.27
C ALA A 76 -0.69 -9.85 -7.77
N TYR A 77 -0.15 -10.80 -8.54
CA TYR A 77 -0.34 -10.85 -9.98
C TYR A 77 -0.36 -12.30 -10.50
N TRP A 78 -0.87 -12.49 -11.71
CA TRP A 78 -0.78 -13.77 -12.40
C TRP A 78 0.60 -13.95 -13.02
N GLU A 79 1.23 -15.10 -12.75
CA GLU A 79 2.54 -15.46 -13.32
C GLU A 79 2.47 -16.84 -13.96
N HIS A 80 3.14 -17.02 -15.09
CA HIS A 80 3.31 -18.35 -15.70
C HIS A 80 4.12 -19.27 -14.80
N LEU A 81 3.65 -20.51 -14.64
CA LEU A 81 4.30 -21.50 -13.79
C LEU A 81 5.74 -21.82 -14.22
N ASP A 82 6.06 -21.64 -15.52
CA ASP A 82 7.42 -21.79 -16.02
C ASP A 82 8.41 -20.74 -15.44
N ASN A 83 7.92 -19.56 -15.10
CA ASN A 83 8.73 -18.48 -14.53
C ASN A 83 8.89 -18.65 -13.00
N VAL A 84 8.12 -19.51 -12.35
CA VAL A 84 8.21 -19.72 -10.90
C VAL A 84 9.27 -20.75 -10.56
N GLY A 85 10.51 -20.28 -10.36
CA GLY A 85 11.69 -21.15 -10.22
C GLY A 85 11.64 -22.15 -9.07
N LYS A 86 10.88 -21.89 -8.00
CA LYS A 86 10.71 -22.79 -6.86
C LYS A 86 9.54 -23.77 -7.01
N TRP A 87 8.74 -23.64 -8.06
CA TRP A 87 7.65 -24.54 -8.32
C TRP A 87 8.14 -25.90 -8.85
N ALA A 88 7.78 -26.98 -8.17
CA ALA A 88 8.20 -28.34 -8.52
C ALA A 88 7.08 -29.20 -9.17
N GLY A 89 5.88 -28.61 -9.35
CA GLY A 89 4.74 -29.30 -9.96
C GLY A 89 4.69 -29.16 -11.49
N ASP A 90 3.53 -29.43 -12.07
CA ASP A 90 3.25 -29.19 -13.50
C ASP A 90 3.43 -27.69 -13.79
N ARG A 91 4.20 -27.37 -14.81
CA ARG A 91 4.56 -25.99 -15.19
C ARG A 91 3.60 -25.36 -16.20
N ARG A 92 2.57 -26.10 -16.62
CA ARG A 92 1.54 -25.57 -17.52
C ARG A 92 0.55 -24.68 -16.78
N GLY A 93 0.23 -23.52 -17.37
CA GLY A 93 -0.72 -22.56 -16.83
C GLY A 93 -0.08 -21.46 -15.97
N GLU A 94 -0.89 -20.85 -15.14
CA GLU A 94 -0.52 -19.68 -14.34
C GLU A 94 -0.86 -19.93 -12.86
N MET A 95 -0.24 -19.14 -12.00
CA MET A 95 -0.58 -19.05 -10.59
C MET A 95 -0.52 -17.60 -10.11
N VAL A 96 -1.22 -17.32 -9.02
CA VAL A 96 -1.10 -16.01 -8.36
C VAL A 96 0.17 -15.99 -7.52
N VAL A 97 0.98 -14.96 -7.72
CA VAL A 97 2.16 -14.66 -6.90
C VAL A 97 1.87 -13.46 -6.01
N ASN A 98 1.96 -13.66 -4.70
CA ASN A 98 1.97 -12.58 -3.72
C ASN A 98 3.40 -12.02 -3.62
N LEU A 99 3.59 -10.72 -3.88
CA LEU A 99 4.91 -10.11 -4.01
C LEU A 99 5.58 -9.77 -2.69
N GLU A 100 4.80 -9.33 -1.70
CA GLU A 100 5.33 -8.74 -0.46
C GLU A 100 6.37 -7.64 -0.73
N TRP A 101 6.07 -6.78 -1.71
CA TRP A 101 7.00 -5.75 -2.20
C TRP A 101 7.32 -4.65 -1.18
N GLY A 102 6.54 -4.55 -0.09
CA GLY A 102 6.83 -3.65 1.01
C GLY A 102 8.25 -3.82 1.57
N ALA A 103 8.79 -5.05 1.48
CA ALA A 103 10.14 -5.40 1.91
C ALA A 103 11.23 -5.14 0.85
N PHE A 104 10.88 -4.57 -0.32
CA PHE A 104 11.85 -4.27 -1.35
C PHE A 104 12.92 -3.32 -0.83
N ASP A 105 14.15 -3.61 -1.18
CA ASP A 105 15.36 -2.83 -0.86
C ASP A 105 15.52 -2.46 0.63
N ASN A 106 15.24 -3.39 1.53
CA ASN A 106 15.51 -3.21 2.97
C ASN A 106 16.99 -2.80 3.25
N ALA A 107 17.88 -3.08 2.33
CA ALA A 107 19.30 -2.68 2.40
C ALA A 107 19.56 -1.25 1.89
N THR A 108 18.54 -0.52 1.45
CA THR A 108 18.61 0.88 0.99
C THR A 108 19.68 1.14 -0.09
N ARG A 109 19.75 0.27 -1.11
CA ARG A 109 20.76 0.34 -2.17
C ARG A 109 20.31 1.15 -3.38
N VAL A 110 19.02 1.14 -3.69
CA VAL A 110 18.46 1.72 -4.93
C VAL A 110 17.34 2.73 -4.67
N LEU A 111 16.58 2.59 -3.57
CA LEU A 111 15.52 3.53 -3.23
C LEU A 111 16.08 4.92 -2.91
N PRO A 112 15.41 6.03 -3.30
CA PRO A 112 15.83 7.41 -2.99
C PRO A 112 15.63 7.74 -1.51
N TYR A 113 16.37 7.05 -0.66
CA TYR A 113 16.26 7.07 0.78
C TYR A 113 16.91 8.32 1.37
N THR A 114 16.15 9.06 2.18
CA THR A 114 16.58 10.34 2.76
C THR A 114 16.82 10.23 4.27
N MET A 115 17.37 11.28 4.85
CA MET A 115 17.52 11.38 6.31
C MET A 115 16.16 11.34 7.05
N HIS A 116 15.08 11.79 6.42
CA HIS A 116 13.71 11.80 6.99
C HIS A 116 13.14 10.39 7.04
N ASP A 117 13.38 9.60 6.00
CA ASP A 117 13.04 8.18 5.95
C ASP A 117 13.85 7.40 6.99
N ASN A 118 15.16 7.69 7.10
CA ASN A 118 16.03 7.07 8.10
C ASN A 118 15.57 7.37 9.54
N LYS A 119 15.14 8.61 9.81
CA LYS A 119 14.60 8.98 11.12
C LYS A 119 13.33 8.21 11.46
N LEU A 120 12.39 8.08 10.49
CA LEU A 120 11.20 7.25 10.62
C LEU A 120 11.58 5.79 10.87
N ASN A 121 12.43 5.21 10.02
CA ASN A 121 12.82 3.81 10.08
C ASN A 121 13.44 3.44 11.44
N ARG A 122 14.37 4.24 11.96
CA ARG A 122 14.98 4.04 13.28
C ARG A 122 14.00 4.10 14.45
N LYS A 123 12.89 4.83 14.31
CA LYS A 123 11.86 4.99 15.35
C LYS A 123 10.68 4.04 15.18
N SER A 124 10.60 3.33 14.04
CA SER A 124 9.51 2.39 13.77
C SER A 124 9.66 1.11 14.58
N SER A 125 8.56 0.42 14.81
CA SER A 125 8.51 -0.88 15.49
C SER A 125 9.21 -2.00 14.72
N ASN A 126 9.33 -1.86 13.39
CA ASN A 126 9.95 -2.82 12.48
C ASN A 126 11.21 -2.23 11.81
N HIS A 127 12.14 -1.76 12.62
CA HIS A 127 13.41 -1.17 12.17
C HIS A 127 14.15 -2.04 11.14
N GLY A 128 14.55 -1.44 10.02
CA GLY A 128 15.29 -2.11 8.94
C GLY A 128 14.43 -3.01 8.03
N LEU A 129 13.13 -3.11 8.28
CA LEU A 129 12.19 -3.89 7.49
C LEU A 129 11.16 -3.00 6.82
N GLN A 130 10.54 -3.49 5.74
CA GLN A 130 9.47 -2.80 5.03
C GLN A 130 9.84 -1.38 4.57
N VAL A 131 11.07 -1.22 4.06
CA VAL A 131 11.61 0.10 3.70
C VAL A 131 10.80 0.73 2.56
N TYR A 132 10.46 -0.05 1.55
CA TYR A 132 9.64 0.44 0.44
C TYR A 132 8.23 0.84 0.91
N GLU A 133 7.58 0.03 1.74
CA GLU A 133 6.28 0.35 2.32
C GLU A 133 6.33 1.69 3.09
N LYS A 134 7.39 1.94 3.84
CA LYS A 134 7.59 3.18 4.59
C LYS A 134 7.70 4.43 3.70
N MET A 135 8.01 4.26 2.43
CA MET A 135 8.17 5.37 1.49
C MET A 135 6.92 5.69 0.67
N ILE A 136 5.90 4.81 0.66
CA ILE A 136 4.72 4.97 -0.21
C ILE A 136 3.38 4.79 0.48
N SER A 137 3.31 4.21 1.68
CA SER A 137 2.04 3.86 2.29
C SER A 137 1.49 4.92 3.25
N GLY A 138 0.17 4.91 3.41
CA GLY A 138 -0.56 5.89 4.19
C GLY A 138 -0.19 5.93 5.68
N LEU A 139 0.27 4.84 6.28
CA LEU A 139 0.73 4.83 7.68
C LEU A 139 1.97 5.70 7.89
N PHE A 140 2.80 5.85 6.86
CA PHE A 140 4.16 6.38 7.05
C PHE A 140 4.42 7.73 6.37
N LEU A 141 3.73 8.06 5.28
CA LEU A 141 4.02 9.30 4.52
C LEU A 141 3.88 10.56 5.38
N GLY A 142 2.85 10.62 6.23
CA GLY A 142 2.67 11.73 7.17
C GLY A 142 3.85 11.87 8.14
N GLU A 143 4.38 10.77 8.66
CA GLU A 143 5.54 10.79 9.56
C GLU A 143 6.83 11.23 8.83
N VAL A 144 7.00 10.87 7.54
CA VAL A 144 8.10 11.38 6.72
C VAL A 144 7.96 12.90 6.54
N ALA A 145 6.74 13.38 6.25
CA ALA A 145 6.46 14.81 6.12
C ALA A 145 6.73 15.54 7.44
N ARG A 146 6.25 15.02 8.57
CA ARG A 146 6.52 15.56 9.89
C ARG A 146 8.02 15.65 10.17
N ASN A 147 8.80 14.64 9.84
CA ASN A 147 10.24 14.65 10.02
C ASN A 147 10.93 15.71 9.17
N ALA A 148 10.45 15.96 7.94
CA ALA A 148 10.97 17.03 7.07
C ALA A 148 10.58 18.42 7.58
N ILE A 149 9.33 18.61 8.02
CA ILE A 149 8.85 19.86 8.63
C ILE A 149 9.67 20.18 9.88
N LEU A 150 9.84 19.24 10.79
CA LEU A 150 10.64 19.46 12.01
C LEU A 150 12.11 19.76 11.70
N TYR A 151 12.69 19.18 10.68
CA TYR A 151 14.04 19.53 10.24
C TYR A 151 14.13 21.02 9.84
N LEU A 152 13.13 21.52 9.10
CA LEU A 152 13.07 22.95 8.74
C LEU A 152 12.84 23.86 9.95
N VAL A 153 12.07 23.41 10.94
CA VAL A 153 11.89 24.11 12.22
C VAL A 153 13.20 24.19 12.98
N ASP A 154 13.93 23.07 13.10
CA ASP A 154 15.23 23.01 13.80
C ASP A 154 16.27 23.90 13.13
N MET A 155 16.22 24.03 11.79
CA MET A 155 17.04 24.96 11.02
C MET A 155 16.56 26.43 11.12
N ARG A 156 15.46 26.69 11.83
CA ARG A 156 14.79 28.02 11.95
C ARG A 156 14.31 28.61 10.61
N LEU A 157 14.07 27.75 9.63
CA LEU A 157 13.56 28.11 8.30
C LEU A 157 12.02 28.06 8.24
N LEU A 158 11.38 27.49 9.24
CA LEU A 158 9.94 27.33 9.33
C LEU A 158 9.46 27.72 10.73
N PHE A 159 8.29 28.38 10.83
CA PHE A 159 7.63 28.82 12.07
C PHE A 159 8.54 29.65 13.00
N ALA A 160 9.53 30.34 12.45
CA ALA A 160 10.58 31.06 13.22
C ALA A 160 11.31 30.15 14.23
N GLY A 161 11.41 28.87 13.98
CA GLY A 161 12.03 27.87 14.85
C GLY A 161 11.16 27.42 16.03
N ARG A 162 9.84 27.74 16.02
CA ARG A 162 8.89 27.32 17.06
C ARG A 162 8.16 26.07 16.62
N SER A 163 7.81 25.21 17.56
CA SER A 163 7.03 23.99 17.33
C SER A 163 5.95 23.83 18.40
N SER A 164 5.14 22.78 18.30
CA SER A 164 4.15 22.42 19.30
C SER A 164 4.51 21.06 19.92
N GLU A 165 3.91 20.76 21.07
CA GLU A 165 4.04 19.45 21.71
C GLU A 165 3.47 18.34 20.79
N ILE A 166 2.33 18.62 20.15
CA ILE A 166 1.68 17.68 19.21
C ILE A 166 2.58 17.39 18.02
N LEU A 167 3.07 18.43 17.32
CA LEU A 167 3.94 18.22 16.16
C LEU A 167 5.25 17.51 16.50
N ASN A 168 5.77 17.67 17.73
CA ASN A 168 6.98 16.99 18.19
C ASN A 168 6.77 15.50 18.47
N LYS A 169 5.55 15.06 18.74
CA LYS A 169 5.23 13.65 19.00
C LYS A 169 5.19 12.86 17.69
N SER A 170 5.79 11.66 17.66
CA SER A 170 5.79 10.80 16.47
C SER A 170 4.38 10.33 16.11
N TYR A 171 4.12 10.24 14.80
CA TYR A 171 2.87 9.79 14.20
C TYR A 171 1.64 10.67 14.50
N THR A 172 1.84 11.94 14.85
CA THR A 172 0.73 12.89 15.04
C THR A 172 0.39 13.68 13.76
N PHE A 173 1.27 13.70 12.78
CA PHE A 173 0.99 14.24 11.45
C PHE A 173 0.50 13.12 10.56
N ASP A 174 -0.82 12.94 10.49
CA ASP A 174 -1.46 11.90 9.68
C ASP A 174 -1.29 12.18 8.18
N THR A 175 -1.23 11.13 7.36
CA THR A 175 -1.23 11.25 5.90
C THR A 175 -2.54 11.84 5.37
N ALA A 176 -3.66 11.71 6.09
CA ALA A 176 -4.89 12.42 5.77
C ALA A 176 -4.68 13.94 5.76
N TYR A 177 -3.91 14.49 6.70
CA TYR A 177 -3.57 15.93 6.70
C TYR A 177 -2.74 16.31 5.48
N MET A 178 -1.83 15.43 5.00
CA MET A 178 -1.13 15.68 3.74
C MET A 178 -2.10 15.80 2.57
N SER A 179 -3.12 14.94 2.51
CA SER A 179 -4.14 15.00 1.45
C SER A 179 -4.92 16.31 1.47
N GLU A 180 -5.35 16.76 2.66
CA GLU A 180 -6.04 18.04 2.85
C GLU A 180 -5.15 19.23 2.47
N ILE A 181 -3.90 19.21 2.92
CA ILE A 181 -2.89 20.26 2.63
C ILE A 181 -2.62 20.34 1.12
N VAL A 182 -2.43 19.20 0.45
CA VAL A 182 -2.15 19.14 -0.99
C VAL A 182 -3.36 19.59 -1.80
N ALA A 183 -4.57 19.31 -1.35
CA ALA A 183 -5.81 19.72 -2.00
C ALA A 183 -6.16 21.20 -1.82
N ASP A 184 -5.52 21.91 -0.89
CA ASP A 184 -5.84 23.32 -0.61
C ASP A 184 -5.34 24.24 -1.73
N ASN A 185 -6.28 24.77 -2.52
CA ASN A 185 -6.04 25.71 -3.60
C ASN A 185 -6.46 27.15 -3.25
N SER A 186 -6.78 27.42 -1.97
CA SER A 186 -7.17 28.77 -1.55
C SER A 186 -5.95 29.71 -1.52
N SER A 187 -6.17 30.99 -1.81
CA SER A 187 -5.09 32.00 -1.86
C SER A 187 -4.32 32.11 -0.55
N GLU A 188 -5.01 31.91 0.57
CA GLU A 188 -4.45 32.04 1.92
C GLU A 188 -4.05 30.69 2.53
N LEU A 189 -4.25 29.58 1.80
CA LEU A 189 -4.03 28.20 2.30
C LEU A 189 -4.72 27.99 3.66
N SER A 190 -6.01 28.25 3.69
CA SER A 190 -6.83 28.25 4.91
C SER A 190 -6.97 26.86 5.54
N THR A 191 -7.03 25.79 4.72
CA THR A 191 -7.02 24.41 5.20
C THR A 191 -5.67 24.07 5.82
N VAL A 192 -4.57 24.48 5.17
CA VAL A 192 -3.21 24.31 5.73
C VAL A 192 -3.08 25.03 7.06
N GLN A 193 -3.61 26.26 7.17
CA GLN A 193 -3.64 27.01 8.43
C GLN A 193 -4.40 26.23 9.52
N THR A 194 -5.58 25.72 9.22
CA THR A 194 -6.41 24.97 10.17
C THR A 194 -5.68 23.71 10.66
N VAL A 195 -5.08 22.94 9.76
CA VAL A 195 -4.29 21.76 10.14
C VAL A 195 -3.13 22.11 11.04
N LEU A 196 -2.36 23.16 10.71
CA LEU A 196 -1.18 23.55 11.48
C LEU A 196 -1.55 24.16 12.83
N GLU A 197 -2.44 25.15 12.85
CA GLU A 197 -2.71 25.95 14.04
C GLU A 197 -3.76 25.32 14.96
N SER A 198 -4.85 24.76 14.38
CA SER A 198 -5.94 24.22 15.18
C SER A 198 -5.77 22.72 15.51
N THR A 199 -5.23 21.91 14.60
CA THR A 199 -5.10 20.47 14.82
C THR A 199 -3.75 20.11 15.43
N LEU A 200 -2.67 20.71 14.96
CA LEU A 200 -1.30 20.41 15.41
C LEU A 200 -0.78 21.41 16.46
N ASP A 201 -1.58 22.42 16.83
CA ASP A 201 -1.27 23.44 17.85
C ASP A 201 0.07 24.19 17.58
N VAL A 202 0.42 24.36 16.31
CA VAL A 202 1.58 25.15 15.90
C VAL A 202 1.25 26.63 16.14
N PRO A 203 2.20 27.45 16.65
CA PRO A 203 1.98 28.90 16.78
C PRO A 203 1.58 29.53 15.45
N PRO A 204 0.89 30.70 15.47
CA PRO A 204 0.40 31.35 14.26
C PRO A 204 1.41 31.33 13.12
N THR A 205 0.96 30.91 11.93
CA THR A 205 1.77 30.71 10.73
C THR A 205 1.63 31.84 9.73
N THR A 206 2.69 32.18 9.03
CA THR A 206 2.63 33.07 7.86
C THR A 206 2.15 32.31 6.62
N LEU A 207 1.70 33.01 5.59
CA LEU A 207 1.38 32.39 4.30
C LEU A 207 2.59 31.65 3.71
N GLN A 208 3.80 32.19 3.88
CA GLN A 208 5.03 31.57 3.44
C GLN A 208 5.29 30.23 4.17
N ASP A 209 5.07 30.16 5.48
CA ASP A 209 5.17 28.92 6.23
C ASP A 209 4.22 27.86 5.66
N ARG A 210 2.97 28.23 5.39
CA ARG A 210 1.95 27.34 4.83
C ARG A 210 2.32 26.83 3.44
N GLN A 211 2.86 27.71 2.58
CA GLN A 211 3.35 27.34 1.26
C GLN A 211 4.51 26.33 1.33
N VAL A 212 5.44 26.52 2.26
CA VAL A 212 6.56 25.58 2.49
C VAL A 212 6.03 24.21 2.94
N VAL A 213 5.10 24.18 3.90
CA VAL A 213 4.51 22.90 4.36
C VAL A 213 3.77 22.19 3.23
N GLN A 214 2.96 22.91 2.45
CA GLN A 214 2.29 22.36 1.28
C GLN A 214 3.28 21.78 0.27
N HIS A 215 4.38 22.50 0.01
CA HIS A 215 5.42 22.05 -0.90
C HIS A 215 6.10 20.77 -0.39
N VAL A 216 6.41 20.66 0.90
CA VAL A 216 6.95 19.44 1.52
C VAL A 216 5.99 18.27 1.34
N CYS A 217 4.69 18.45 1.61
CA CYS A 217 3.68 17.41 1.44
C CYS A 217 3.57 16.97 -0.03
N ASN A 218 3.56 17.92 -0.97
CA ASN A 218 3.55 17.63 -2.41
C ASN A 218 4.78 16.84 -2.86
N MET A 219 5.98 17.20 -2.43
CA MET A 219 7.21 16.49 -2.79
C MET A 219 7.19 15.03 -2.32
N ILE A 220 6.77 14.81 -1.08
CA ILE A 220 6.72 13.48 -0.48
C ILE A 220 5.65 12.63 -1.13
N GLY A 221 4.46 13.18 -1.35
CA GLY A 221 3.39 12.48 -2.05
C GLY A 221 3.76 12.14 -3.49
N THR A 222 4.32 13.10 -4.24
CA THR A 222 4.81 12.87 -5.61
C THR A 222 5.86 11.75 -5.65
N ARG A 223 6.80 11.70 -4.69
CA ARG A 223 7.75 10.60 -4.57
C ARG A 223 7.04 9.27 -4.35
N GLY A 224 6.08 9.24 -3.43
CA GLY A 224 5.28 8.05 -3.15
C GLY A 224 4.59 7.51 -4.39
N VAL A 225 3.89 8.35 -5.14
CA VAL A 225 3.20 7.94 -6.38
C VAL A 225 4.19 7.46 -7.44
N ARG A 226 5.33 8.14 -7.62
CA ARG A 226 6.35 7.73 -8.59
C ARG A 226 6.92 6.34 -8.28
N LEU A 227 7.19 6.06 -7.03
CA LEU A 227 7.66 4.74 -6.59
C LEU A 227 6.56 3.68 -6.78
N SER A 228 5.31 4.01 -6.49
CA SER A 228 4.15 3.13 -6.71
C SER A 228 3.98 2.77 -8.20
N ALA A 229 4.06 3.76 -9.08
CA ALA A 229 3.97 3.56 -10.52
C ALA A 229 5.15 2.73 -11.07
N ALA A 230 6.36 2.98 -10.57
CA ALA A 230 7.55 2.22 -10.96
C ALA A 230 7.42 0.74 -10.60
N ALA A 231 6.93 0.42 -9.40
CA ALA A 231 6.72 -0.96 -8.98
C ALA A 231 5.64 -1.67 -9.79
N MET A 232 4.47 -1.03 -10.00
CA MET A 232 3.41 -1.55 -10.85
C MET A 232 3.92 -1.81 -12.27
N SER A 233 4.61 -0.84 -12.86
CA SER A 233 5.15 -0.96 -14.22
C SER A 233 6.21 -2.06 -14.32
N ALA A 234 7.06 -2.24 -13.30
CA ALA A 234 8.08 -3.29 -13.28
C ALA A 234 7.45 -4.69 -13.31
N VAL A 235 6.34 -4.90 -12.60
CA VAL A 235 5.61 -6.17 -12.64
C VAL A 235 5.01 -6.41 -14.02
N LEU A 236 4.38 -5.40 -14.65
CA LEU A 236 3.83 -5.55 -16.00
C LEU A 236 4.93 -5.79 -17.06
N LEU A 237 6.09 -5.14 -16.91
CA LEU A 237 7.25 -5.37 -17.79
C LEU A 237 7.89 -6.74 -17.61
N SER A 238 7.73 -7.40 -16.48
CA SER A 238 8.21 -8.78 -16.28
C SER A 238 7.43 -9.79 -17.13
N ARG A 239 6.26 -9.38 -17.63
CA ARG A 239 5.37 -10.16 -18.51
C ARG A 239 5.11 -9.41 -19.82
N PRO A 240 6.11 -9.35 -20.71
CA PRO A 240 6.05 -8.49 -21.91
C PRO A 240 4.88 -8.80 -22.84
N GLU A 241 4.36 -10.03 -22.83
CA GLU A 241 3.17 -10.44 -23.59
C GLU A 241 1.90 -9.68 -23.18
N LEU A 242 1.83 -9.16 -21.98
CA LEU A 242 0.71 -8.34 -21.50
C LEU A 242 0.64 -6.98 -22.23
N LEU A 243 1.78 -6.47 -22.72
CA LEU A 243 1.83 -5.17 -23.38
C LEU A 243 1.14 -5.16 -24.76
N ASP A 244 0.85 -6.34 -25.31
CA ASP A 244 0.14 -6.50 -26.58
C ASP A 244 -1.39 -6.64 -26.42
N SER A 245 -1.90 -6.67 -25.16
CA SER A 245 -3.30 -6.88 -24.85
C SER A 245 -3.86 -5.81 -23.90
N SER A 246 -5.18 -5.80 -23.69
CA SER A 246 -5.81 -5.01 -22.63
C SER A 246 -5.45 -5.61 -21.28
N VAL A 247 -5.07 -4.76 -20.34
CA VAL A 247 -4.70 -5.13 -18.98
C VAL A 247 -5.47 -4.28 -17.99
N SER A 248 -6.19 -4.94 -17.09
CA SER A 248 -6.80 -4.30 -15.93
C SER A 248 -5.96 -4.55 -14.67
N VAL A 249 -5.86 -3.53 -13.82
CA VAL A 249 -5.24 -3.58 -12.49
C VAL A 249 -6.26 -3.16 -11.45
N GLY A 250 -6.60 -4.08 -10.56
CA GLY A 250 -7.46 -3.78 -9.41
C GLY A 250 -6.66 -3.12 -8.29
N ILE A 251 -7.11 -1.98 -7.82
CA ILE A 251 -6.40 -1.23 -6.77
C ILE A 251 -7.38 -0.96 -5.62
N ASP A 252 -6.98 -1.29 -4.39
CA ASP A 252 -7.71 -0.94 -3.18
C ASP A 252 -6.83 -0.09 -2.25
N GLY A 253 -7.48 0.63 -1.34
CA GLY A 253 -6.82 1.39 -0.30
C GLY A 253 -7.00 2.90 -0.37
N SER A 254 -6.84 3.52 0.80
CA SER A 254 -7.14 4.94 1.03
C SER A 254 -6.24 5.91 0.27
N MET A 255 -5.00 5.52 -0.03
CA MET A 255 -4.09 6.36 -0.82
C MET A 255 -4.59 6.52 -2.25
N TYR A 256 -5.01 5.43 -2.89
CA TYR A 256 -5.57 5.49 -4.24
C TYR A 256 -6.89 6.25 -4.28
N GLN A 257 -7.75 6.03 -3.28
CA GLN A 257 -9.09 6.59 -3.26
C GLN A 257 -9.14 8.07 -2.87
N PHE A 258 -8.27 8.53 -1.96
CA PHE A 258 -8.44 9.84 -1.33
C PHE A 258 -7.25 10.78 -1.49
N TYR A 259 -6.04 10.27 -1.85
CA TYR A 259 -4.91 11.16 -2.04
C TYR A 259 -5.05 11.93 -3.37
N PRO A 260 -4.94 13.27 -3.37
CA PRO A 260 -5.19 14.09 -4.56
C PRO A 260 -4.34 13.65 -5.77
N ASN A 261 -4.99 13.51 -6.92
CA ASN A 261 -4.38 13.19 -8.21
C ASN A 261 -3.60 11.86 -8.26
N PHE A 262 -3.75 10.95 -7.27
CA PHE A 262 -2.97 9.72 -7.19
C PHE A 262 -3.10 8.87 -8.46
N GLU A 263 -4.32 8.65 -8.94
CA GLU A 263 -4.57 7.86 -10.16
C GLU A 263 -3.99 8.53 -11.41
N GLN A 264 -4.23 9.84 -11.57
CA GLN A 264 -3.71 10.59 -12.73
C GLN A 264 -2.17 10.56 -12.77
N ASP A 265 -1.54 10.69 -11.61
CA ASP A 265 -0.09 10.64 -11.50
C ASP A 265 0.46 9.22 -11.70
N LEU A 266 -0.27 8.16 -11.28
CA LEU A 266 0.07 6.79 -11.62
C LEU A 266 0.11 6.60 -13.14
N TYR A 267 -0.94 6.98 -13.86
CA TYR A 267 -0.97 6.92 -15.33
C TYR A 267 0.18 7.73 -15.96
N LYS A 268 0.36 8.97 -15.52
CA LYS A 268 1.41 9.87 -16.03
C LYS A 268 2.81 9.28 -15.89
N VAL A 269 3.11 8.67 -14.75
CA VAL A 269 4.44 8.09 -14.50
C VAL A 269 4.59 6.75 -15.20
N SER A 270 3.54 5.94 -15.27
CA SER A 270 3.55 4.66 -15.97
C SER A 270 3.86 4.81 -17.46
N ARG A 271 3.47 5.93 -18.10
CA ARG A 271 3.85 6.22 -19.51
C ARG A 271 5.36 6.24 -19.73
N LEU A 272 6.12 6.67 -18.73
CA LEU A 272 7.59 6.70 -18.83
C LEU A 272 8.22 5.30 -18.93
N PHE A 273 7.54 4.28 -18.43
CA PHE A 273 8.02 2.90 -18.39
C PHE A 273 7.37 2.02 -19.46
N LEU A 274 6.07 2.19 -19.67
CA LEU A 274 5.24 1.30 -20.48
C LEU A 274 4.92 1.88 -21.87
N GLY A 275 5.21 3.16 -22.09
CA GLY A 275 4.88 3.90 -23.31
C GLY A 275 3.44 4.41 -23.34
N ASP A 276 3.23 5.48 -24.11
CA ASP A 276 1.94 6.19 -24.20
C ASP A 276 0.84 5.28 -24.77
N ASP A 277 1.15 4.55 -25.87
CA ASP A 277 0.15 3.70 -26.55
C ASP A 277 -0.44 2.64 -25.62
N PHE A 278 0.39 1.95 -24.84
CA PHE A 278 -0.10 0.94 -23.90
C PHE A 278 -0.92 1.58 -22.79
N VAL A 279 -0.42 2.65 -22.18
CA VAL A 279 -1.08 3.29 -21.03
C VAL A 279 -2.41 3.93 -21.43
N ASP A 280 -2.49 4.57 -22.61
CA ASP A 280 -3.69 5.28 -23.03
C ASP A 280 -4.77 4.36 -23.62
N ASN A 281 -4.39 3.25 -24.25
CA ASN A 281 -5.31 2.40 -24.99
C ASN A 281 -5.57 1.02 -24.36
N ARG A 282 -4.68 0.52 -23.49
CA ARG A 282 -4.73 -0.86 -23.01
C ARG A 282 -4.69 -1.01 -21.48
N LEU A 283 -4.04 -0.09 -20.75
CA LEU A 283 -3.99 -0.13 -19.29
C LEU A 283 -5.24 0.49 -18.67
N LYS A 284 -5.89 -0.24 -17.77
CA LYS A 284 -7.05 0.23 -17.02
C LYS A 284 -6.82 0.01 -15.53
N LEU A 285 -6.91 1.07 -14.75
CA LEU A 285 -6.88 1.02 -13.30
C LEU A 285 -8.30 1.08 -12.76
N HIS A 286 -8.67 0.17 -11.86
CA HIS A 286 -10.00 0.09 -11.28
C HIS A 286 -9.93 0.11 -9.76
N LEU A 287 -10.77 0.93 -9.13
CA LEU A 287 -10.97 0.85 -7.68
C LEU A 287 -11.71 -0.45 -7.33
N ALA A 288 -11.02 -1.37 -6.67
CA ALA A 288 -11.60 -2.59 -6.12
C ALA A 288 -12.11 -2.32 -4.70
N LYS A 289 -13.27 -1.67 -4.60
CA LYS A 289 -13.85 -1.31 -3.30
C LYS A 289 -14.13 -2.57 -2.47
N ASP A 290 -13.60 -2.61 -1.23
CA ASP A 290 -13.65 -3.79 -0.35
C ASP A 290 -13.12 -5.06 -1.02
N GLY A 291 -12.03 -4.89 -1.81
CA GLY A 291 -11.46 -5.94 -2.64
C GLY A 291 -11.04 -7.17 -1.82
N SER A 292 -10.52 -7.00 -0.62
CA SER A 292 -10.13 -8.11 0.25
C SER A 292 -11.34 -8.89 0.77
N GLY A 293 -12.41 -8.24 1.19
CA GLY A 293 -13.63 -8.90 1.71
C GLY A 293 -14.40 -9.65 0.64
N VAL A 294 -14.70 -8.98 -0.47
CA VAL A 294 -15.38 -9.59 -1.63
C VAL A 294 -14.52 -10.70 -2.22
N GLY A 295 -13.21 -10.51 -2.34
CA GLY A 295 -12.29 -11.52 -2.82
C GLY A 295 -12.24 -12.77 -1.94
N ALA A 296 -12.26 -12.61 -0.62
CA ALA A 296 -12.36 -13.74 0.30
C ALA A 296 -13.66 -14.55 0.07
N ALA A 297 -14.79 -13.87 -0.17
CA ALA A 297 -16.05 -14.54 -0.48
C ALA A 297 -16.00 -15.29 -1.82
N ILE A 298 -15.39 -14.70 -2.87
CA ILE A 298 -15.18 -15.36 -4.17
C ILE A 298 -14.34 -16.63 -4.01
N VAL A 299 -13.23 -16.56 -3.26
CA VAL A 299 -12.36 -17.70 -3.01
C VAL A 299 -13.10 -18.79 -2.23
N ALA A 300 -13.88 -18.44 -1.20
CA ALA A 300 -14.68 -19.41 -0.46
C ALA A 300 -15.71 -20.10 -1.36
N MET A 301 -16.40 -19.37 -2.21
CA MET A 301 -17.35 -19.92 -3.19
C MET A 301 -16.67 -20.87 -4.17
N THR A 302 -15.49 -20.53 -4.66
CA THR A 302 -14.70 -21.40 -5.57
C THR A 302 -14.31 -22.71 -4.89
N VAL A 303 -13.85 -22.63 -3.64
CA VAL A 303 -13.50 -23.86 -2.86
C VAL A 303 -14.71 -24.77 -2.67
N GLU A 304 -15.87 -24.23 -2.36
CA GLU A 304 -17.10 -25.00 -2.20
C GLU A 304 -17.55 -25.64 -3.51
N HIS A 305 -17.46 -24.91 -4.63
CA HIS A 305 -17.76 -25.45 -5.95
C HIS A 305 -16.81 -26.62 -6.32
N ASP A 306 -15.50 -26.46 -6.06
CA ASP A 306 -14.51 -27.51 -6.32
C ASP A 306 -14.72 -28.77 -5.43
N ARG A 307 -15.17 -28.58 -4.19
CA ARG A 307 -15.53 -29.69 -3.30
C ARG A 307 -16.74 -30.46 -3.83
N ALA A 308 -17.77 -29.75 -4.29
CA ALA A 308 -18.97 -30.35 -4.85
C ALA A 308 -18.70 -31.11 -6.16
N ALA A 309 -17.80 -30.60 -7.01
CA ALA A 309 -17.42 -31.24 -8.26
C ALA A 309 -16.59 -32.57 -8.07
N LYS A 310 -16.01 -32.79 -6.89
CA LYS A 310 -15.21 -34.00 -6.55
C LYS A 310 -16.00 -35.06 -5.80
N GLN A 311 -17.23 -34.78 -5.41
CA GLN A 311 -18.20 -35.72 -4.82
C GLN A 311 -19.07 -36.36 -5.90
#